data_d6ae80a52b429693b742d1523585cdbc
#
_entry.id   d6ae80a52b429693b742d1523585cdbc
#
_cell.length_a   1.000
_cell.length_b   1.000
_cell.length_c   1.000
_cell.angle_alpha   90.00
_cell.angle_beta   90.00
_cell.angle_gamma   90.00
#
_symmetry.space_group_name_H-M   'P 1'
#
loop_
_entity.id
_entity.type
_entity.pdbx_description
1 polymer ?
#
loop_
_entity_poly.entity_id
_entity_poly.type
_entity_poly.pdbx_seq_one_letter_code
_entity_poly.pdbx_strand_id
1 'polypeptide(L)'
;MLKNKSIRNLIILAIGYWLLAIGLQGCAKREIKNIDSKGKNIICFGDSVTLGYGAENGQDYPTVLSKMVNAPVINCGVNGDTSGEAIKRLKTDVLDREPFLVIVEFGGNDFLRRIPIEEASSNTEEIIKNIQSAGAMVAITDISADIIMSSYRKEFKRLCKKYDAIFIPSLFSGILTNPSLKSDAFHPNGEGYKIIAQRIYRAINPYLQKNALLR
;
A
#
# COMPACT_ATOMS: atom_id res chain seq x y z
N MET A 1 -32.18 55.74 -14.39
CA MET A 1 -32.39 54.49 -13.60
C MET A 1 -32.12 53.18 -14.35
N LEU A 2 -31.94 53.14 -15.64
CA LEU A 2 -31.74 51.89 -16.44
C LEU A 2 -30.30 51.37 -16.49
N LYS A 3 -29.27 52.21 -16.34
CA LYS A 3 -27.85 51.80 -16.39
C LYS A 3 -27.39 50.88 -15.22
N ASN A 4 -27.97 51.03 -14.04
CA ASN A 4 -27.57 50.23 -12.87
C ASN A 4 -28.10 48.78 -12.88
N LYS A 5 -29.19 48.48 -13.59
CA LYS A 5 -29.70 47.11 -13.71
C LYS A 5 -28.81 46.24 -14.61
N SER A 6 -28.28 46.81 -15.71
CA SER A 6 -27.41 46.09 -16.64
C SER A 6 -26.07 45.69 -16.00
N ILE A 7 -25.43 46.61 -15.25
CA ILE A 7 -24.17 46.34 -14.52
C ILE A 7 -24.37 45.28 -13.44
N ARG A 8 -25.47 45.33 -12.70
CA ARG A 8 -25.80 44.35 -11.67
C ARG A 8 -25.99 42.94 -12.25
N ASN A 9 -26.65 42.83 -13.40
CA ASN A 9 -26.84 41.56 -14.08
C ASN A 9 -25.54 41.01 -14.67
N LEU A 10 -24.61 41.83 -15.16
CA LEU A 10 -23.27 41.40 -15.59
C LEU A 10 -22.41 40.87 -14.43
N ILE A 11 -22.47 41.52 -13.27
CA ILE A 11 -21.76 41.09 -12.07
C ILE A 11 -22.30 39.75 -11.57
N ILE A 12 -23.62 39.55 -11.56
CA ILE A 12 -24.25 38.29 -11.15
C ILE A 12 -23.87 37.15 -12.11
N LEU A 13 -23.85 37.41 -13.43
CA LEU A 13 -23.41 36.45 -14.44
C LEU A 13 -21.91 36.12 -14.30
N ALA A 14 -21.05 37.11 -14.03
CA ALA A 14 -19.63 36.91 -13.82
C ALA A 14 -19.33 36.07 -12.54
N ILE A 15 -20.04 36.35 -11.43
CA ILE A 15 -19.95 35.59 -10.19
C ILE A 15 -20.47 34.14 -10.39
N GLY A 16 -21.58 33.99 -11.12
CA GLY A 16 -22.12 32.66 -11.48
C GLY A 16 -21.14 31.84 -12.31
N TYR A 17 -20.45 32.47 -13.27
CA TYR A 17 -19.42 31.83 -14.10
C TYR A 17 -18.17 31.43 -13.27
N TRP A 18 -17.76 32.29 -12.33
CA TRP A 18 -16.67 32.01 -11.39
C TRP A 18 -17.01 30.87 -10.45
N LEU A 19 -18.23 30.81 -9.93
CA LEU A 19 -18.66 29.70 -9.06
C LEU A 19 -18.79 28.36 -9.82
N LEU A 20 -19.22 28.40 -11.09
CA LEU A 20 -19.21 27.22 -11.96
C LEU A 20 -17.79 26.75 -12.28
N ALA A 21 -16.85 27.66 -12.50
CA ALA A 21 -15.46 27.34 -12.79
C ALA A 21 -14.73 26.71 -11.56
N ILE A 22 -15.11 27.15 -10.33
CA ILE A 22 -14.59 26.56 -9.09
C ILE A 22 -15.23 25.18 -8.81
N GLY A 23 -16.51 24.98 -9.21
CA GLY A 23 -17.21 23.70 -9.05
C GLY A 23 -16.74 22.58 -10.00
N LEU A 24 -16.02 22.94 -11.08
CA LEU A 24 -15.46 22.00 -12.07
C LEU A 24 -14.01 21.58 -11.77
N GLN A 25 -13.40 22.02 -10.68
CA GLN A 25 -12.25 21.32 -10.12
C GLN A 25 -12.75 19.99 -9.54
N GLY A 26 -13.19 19.11 -10.44
CA GLY A 26 -13.52 17.73 -10.12
C GLY A 26 -12.38 17.14 -9.32
N CYS A 27 -12.70 16.38 -8.29
CA CYS A 27 -11.73 15.53 -7.59
C CYS A 27 -10.94 14.75 -8.63
N ALA A 28 -9.81 15.29 -9.06
CA ALA A 28 -8.88 14.57 -9.91
C ALA A 28 -8.57 13.28 -9.14
N LYS A 29 -9.05 12.16 -9.66
CA LYS A 29 -8.81 10.85 -9.05
C LYS A 29 -7.30 10.72 -8.94
N ARG A 30 -6.82 10.73 -7.70
CA ARG A 30 -5.38 10.76 -7.42
C ARG A 30 -4.72 9.60 -8.13
N GLU A 31 -3.78 9.89 -9.02
CA GLU A 31 -3.07 8.89 -9.77
C GLU A 31 -1.94 8.31 -8.92
N ILE A 32 -1.78 6.99 -8.95
CA ILE A 32 -0.69 6.32 -8.23
C ILE A 32 0.63 6.66 -8.92
N LYS A 33 1.62 7.03 -8.12
CA LYS A 33 2.96 7.35 -8.63
C LYS A 33 3.59 6.13 -9.29
N ASN A 34 4.21 6.34 -10.45
CA ASN A 34 4.82 5.29 -11.28
C ASN A 34 3.81 4.24 -11.78
N ILE A 35 2.57 4.63 -12.04
CA ILE A 35 1.54 3.73 -12.60
C ILE A 35 1.97 3.13 -13.95
N ASP A 36 2.86 3.81 -14.66
CA ASP A 36 3.46 3.43 -15.94
C ASP A 36 4.83 2.76 -15.80
N SER A 37 5.16 2.27 -14.58
CA SER A 37 6.42 1.58 -14.27
C SER A 37 6.82 0.59 -15.37
N LYS A 38 8.12 0.53 -15.69
CA LYS A 38 8.73 -0.40 -16.64
C LYS A 38 9.44 -1.55 -15.97
N GLY A 39 9.38 -1.63 -14.65
CA GLY A 39 9.87 -2.79 -13.92
C GLY A 39 9.17 -4.08 -14.32
N LYS A 40 9.76 -5.22 -13.95
CA LYS A 40 9.27 -6.54 -14.39
C LYS A 40 8.64 -7.34 -13.26
N ASN A 41 9.02 -7.06 -12.00
CA ASN A 41 8.73 -7.93 -10.88
C ASN A 41 7.76 -7.29 -9.89
N ILE A 42 6.79 -8.07 -9.43
CA ILE A 42 6.03 -7.78 -8.22
C ILE A 42 6.82 -8.37 -7.06
N ILE A 43 7.12 -7.53 -6.06
CA ILE A 43 7.93 -7.93 -4.90
C ILE A 43 7.11 -7.73 -3.63
N CYS A 44 7.03 -8.76 -2.79
CA CYS A 44 6.52 -8.67 -1.44
C CYS A 44 7.71 -8.50 -0.49
N PHE A 45 7.82 -7.33 0.12
CA PHE A 45 8.91 -6.93 1.00
C PHE A 45 8.38 -6.72 2.41
N GLY A 46 8.75 -7.61 3.34
CA GLY A 46 8.13 -7.63 4.66
C GLY A 46 8.85 -8.53 5.65
N ASP A 47 8.16 -8.81 6.74
CA ASP A 47 8.68 -9.60 7.86
C ASP A 47 8.24 -11.09 7.80
N SER A 48 7.98 -11.69 8.96
CA SER A 48 7.54 -13.09 9.07
C SER A 48 6.21 -13.37 8.38
N VAL A 49 5.33 -12.39 8.29
CA VAL A 49 4.04 -12.53 7.61
C VAL A 49 4.26 -12.62 6.10
N THR A 50 5.15 -11.82 5.55
CA THR A 50 5.53 -11.89 4.14
C THR A 50 6.29 -13.20 3.85
N LEU A 51 7.19 -13.62 4.75
CA LEU A 51 7.87 -14.93 4.64
C LEU A 51 6.88 -16.08 4.55
N GLY A 52 5.73 -15.99 5.21
CA GLY A 52 4.74 -17.06 5.32
C GLY A 52 4.94 -17.95 6.55
N TYR A 53 5.49 -17.39 7.65
CA TYR A 53 5.69 -18.13 8.88
C TYR A 53 4.38 -18.76 9.37
N GLY A 54 4.41 -20.05 9.70
CA GLY A 54 3.24 -20.79 10.17
C GLY A 54 2.35 -21.37 9.07
N ALA A 55 2.68 -21.17 7.80
CA ALA A 55 2.02 -21.83 6.67
C ALA A 55 2.86 -23.01 6.15
N GLU A 56 2.20 -23.96 5.48
CA GLU A 56 2.89 -25.00 4.73
C GLU A 56 3.49 -24.41 3.44
N ASN A 57 4.40 -25.15 2.84
CA ASN A 57 5.12 -24.73 1.63
C ASN A 57 4.12 -24.38 0.51
N GLY A 58 4.23 -23.18 -0.07
CA GLY A 58 3.36 -22.72 -1.15
C GLY A 58 2.00 -22.15 -0.70
N GLN A 59 1.78 -21.99 0.61
CA GLN A 59 0.60 -21.38 1.20
C GLN A 59 0.85 -19.95 1.74
N ASP A 60 2.09 -19.45 1.65
CA ASP A 60 2.40 -18.06 1.93
C ASP A 60 1.66 -17.12 0.98
N TYR A 61 1.34 -15.90 1.44
CA TYR A 61 0.53 -14.98 0.61
C TYR A 61 1.22 -14.55 -0.69
N PRO A 62 2.55 -14.39 -0.80
CA PRO A 62 3.19 -14.09 -2.07
C PRO A 62 3.00 -15.19 -3.11
N THR A 63 3.13 -16.46 -2.71
CA THR A 63 2.88 -17.61 -3.59
C THR A 63 1.41 -17.70 -4.03
N VAL A 64 0.48 -17.46 -3.11
CA VAL A 64 -0.96 -17.43 -3.44
C VAL A 64 -1.28 -16.25 -4.35
N LEU A 65 -0.70 -15.07 -4.08
CA LEU A 65 -0.86 -13.88 -4.91
C LEU A 65 -0.32 -14.09 -6.33
N SER A 66 0.82 -14.74 -6.46
CA SER A 66 1.42 -15.09 -7.76
C SER A 66 0.42 -15.85 -8.67
N LYS A 67 -0.32 -16.80 -8.10
CA LYS A 67 -1.38 -17.54 -8.82
C LYS A 67 -2.56 -16.63 -9.21
N MET A 68 -2.92 -15.66 -8.35
CA MET A 68 -4.03 -14.73 -8.62
C MET A 68 -3.71 -13.70 -9.69
N VAL A 69 -2.47 -13.20 -9.73
CA VAL A 69 -2.03 -12.22 -10.74
C VAL A 69 -1.53 -12.88 -12.03
N ASN A 70 -1.42 -14.20 -12.04
CA ASN A 70 -0.87 -15.00 -13.13
C ASN A 70 0.52 -14.52 -13.57
N ALA A 71 1.36 -14.16 -12.60
CA ALA A 71 2.73 -13.68 -12.82
C ALA A 71 3.60 -14.02 -11.60
N PRO A 72 4.93 -14.17 -11.76
CA PRO A 72 5.83 -14.37 -10.64
C PRO A 72 5.76 -13.23 -9.62
N VAL A 73 5.69 -13.59 -8.33
CA VAL A 73 5.80 -12.67 -7.20
C VAL A 73 6.99 -13.09 -6.38
N ILE A 74 7.94 -12.16 -6.18
CA ILE A 74 9.14 -12.42 -5.40
C ILE A 74 8.83 -12.24 -3.93
N ASN A 75 9.08 -13.27 -3.13
CA ASN A 75 8.97 -13.22 -1.68
C ASN A 75 10.29 -12.73 -1.09
N CYS A 76 10.31 -11.55 -0.49
CA CYS A 76 11.43 -10.95 0.25
C CYS A 76 11.05 -10.73 1.73
N GLY A 77 10.34 -11.68 2.32
CA GLY A 77 10.04 -11.72 3.75
C GLY A 77 11.22 -12.24 4.56
N VAL A 78 11.52 -11.59 5.68
CA VAL A 78 12.55 -12.03 6.65
C VAL A 78 11.95 -12.04 8.05
N ASN A 79 12.00 -13.20 8.69
CA ASN A 79 11.42 -13.38 10.02
C ASN A 79 11.99 -12.40 11.04
N GLY A 80 11.13 -11.68 11.73
CA GLY A 80 11.50 -10.77 12.81
C GLY A 80 11.96 -9.38 12.36
N ASP A 81 12.04 -9.09 11.07
CA ASP A 81 12.51 -7.79 10.57
C ASP A 81 11.64 -6.63 11.05
N THR A 82 12.32 -5.56 11.43
CA THR A 82 11.73 -4.23 11.64
C THR A 82 11.85 -3.38 10.38
N SER A 83 11.16 -2.24 10.35
CA SER A 83 11.30 -1.26 9.26
C SER A 83 12.75 -0.76 9.11
N GLY A 84 13.50 -0.62 10.21
CA GLY A 84 14.91 -0.21 10.20
C GLY A 84 15.86 -1.30 9.67
N GLU A 85 15.58 -2.57 9.93
CA GLU A 85 16.33 -3.70 9.37
C GLU A 85 16.04 -3.84 7.88
N ALA A 86 14.81 -3.62 7.46
CA ALA A 86 14.38 -3.64 6.06
C ALA A 86 15.19 -2.65 5.19
N ILE A 87 15.47 -1.44 5.67
CA ILE A 87 16.26 -0.44 4.92
C ILE A 87 17.64 -1.01 4.54
N LYS A 88 18.29 -1.76 5.42
CA LYS A 88 19.65 -2.29 5.20
C LYS A 88 19.72 -3.27 4.03
N ARG A 89 18.62 -3.97 3.73
CA ARG A 89 18.53 -4.95 2.63
C ARG A 89 17.67 -4.48 1.45
N LEU A 90 17.11 -3.26 1.51
CA LEU A 90 16.23 -2.72 0.48
C LEU A 90 16.88 -2.73 -0.91
N LYS A 91 18.16 -2.39 -1.00
CA LYS A 91 18.88 -2.37 -2.28
C LYS A 91 18.91 -3.76 -2.93
N THR A 92 19.43 -4.77 -2.23
CA THR A 92 19.65 -6.11 -2.78
C THR A 92 18.37 -6.89 -2.99
N ASP A 93 17.39 -6.73 -2.08
CA ASP A 93 16.17 -7.51 -2.09
C ASP A 93 15.07 -6.90 -2.96
N VAL A 94 15.17 -5.59 -3.25
CA VAL A 94 14.13 -4.88 -3.98
C VAL A 94 14.69 -4.11 -5.17
N LEU A 95 15.59 -3.14 -4.94
CA LEU A 95 15.95 -2.17 -5.99
C LEU A 95 16.73 -2.82 -7.14
N ASP A 96 17.61 -3.77 -6.85
CA ASP A 96 18.40 -4.50 -7.84
C ASP A 96 17.57 -5.56 -8.61
N ARG A 97 16.28 -5.73 -8.29
CA ARG A 97 15.41 -6.76 -8.88
C ARG A 97 14.38 -6.20 -9.87
N GLU A 98 14.64 -5.09 -10.51
CA GLU A 98 13.77 -4.48 -11.52
C GLU A 98 12.30 -4.38 -11.05
N PRO A 99 12.01 -3.73 -9.89
CA PRO A 99 10.68 -3.72 -9.31
C PRO A 99 9.66 -2.97 -10.19
N PHE A 100 8.52 -3.60 -10.42
CA PHE A 100 7.34 -2.99 -11.03
C PHE A 100 6.37 -2.46 -9.96
N LEU A 101 6.10 -3.30 -8.97
CA LEU A 101 5.28 -2.99 -7.81
C LEU A 101 5.90 -3.64 -6.58
N VAL A 102 6.06 -2.88 -5.51
CA VAL A 102 6.52 -3.42 -4.22
C VAL A 102 5.40 -3.30 -3.20
N ILE A 103 5.03 -4.44 -2.62
CA ILE A 103 4.12 -4.54 -1.49
C ILE A 103 4.96 -4.54 -0.23
N VAL A 104 4.83 -3.50 0.58
CA VAL A 104 5.61 -3.27 1.80
C VAL A 104 4.77 -3.64 3.01
N GLU A 105 5.25 -4.57 3.82
CA GLU A 105 4.56 -5.10 4.99
C GLU A 105 5.53 -5.14 6.17
N PHE A 106 5.58 -4.06 6.96
CA PHE A 106 6.39 -3.89 8.17
C PHE A 106 5.61 -3.14 9.27
N GLY A 107 6.17 -3.14 10.46
CA GLY A 107 5.68 -2.40 11.61
C GLY A 107 5.18 -3.29 12.74
N GLY A 108 4.89 -4.58 12.47
CA GLY A 108 4.52 -5.54 13.51
C GLY A 108 5.65 -5.71 14.53
N ASN A 109 6.87 -5.95 14.06
CA ASN A 109 8.05 -6.08 14.91
C ASN A 109 8.49 -4.75 15.51
N ASP A 110 8.31 -3.63 14.81
CA ASP A 110 8.55 -2.30 15.39
C ASP A 110 7.67 -2.09 16.63
N PHE A 111 6.38 -2.41 16.53
CA PHE A 111 5.46 -2.33 17.66
C PHE A 111 5.85 -3.28 18.81
N LEU A 112 6.14 -4.54 18.51
CA LEU A 112 6.51 -5.54 19.51
C LEU A 112 7.81 -5.18 20.24
N ARG A 113 8.78 -4.60 19.53
CA ARG A 113 10.06 -4.12 20.09
C ARG A 113 9.98 -2.71 20.66
N ARG A 114 8.79 -2.09 20.70
CA ARG A 114 8.54 -0.74 21.21
C ARG A 114 9.38 0.34 20.54
N ILE A 115 9.66 0.18 19.25
CA ILE A 115 10.26 1.23 18.44
C ILE A 115 9.25 2.38 18.32
N PRO A 116 9.68 3.64 18.52
CA PRO A 116 8.79 4.80 18.39
C PRO A 116 8.10 4.84 17.02
N ILE A 117 6.80 5.16 17.00
CA ILE A 117 6.03 5.20 15.74
C ILE A 117 6.60 6.22 14.75
N GLU A 118 7.21 7.28 15.24
CA GLU A 118 7.87 8.30 14.43
C GLU A 118 9.06 7.72 13.68
N GLU A 119 9.83 6.85 14.33
CA GLU A 119 10.97 6.15 13.72
C GLU A 119 10.48 5.14 12.69
N ALA A 120 9.53 4.27 13.05
CA ALA A 120 8.93 3.30 12.12
C ALA A 120 8.29 3.99 10.90
N SER A 121 7.63 5.14 11.11
CA SER A 121 7.06 5.96 10.04
C SER A 121 8.14 6.57 9.16
N SER A 122 9.23 7.07 9.74
CA SER A 122 10.38 7.63 9.00
C SER A 122 11.06 6.57 8.14
N ASN A 123 11.28 5.37 8.70
CA ASN A 123 11.85 4.23 7.98
C ASN A 123 10.95 3.81 6.80
N THR A 124 9.63 3.72 7.04
CA THR A 124 8.66 3.39 5.97
C THR A 124 8.65 4.47 4.89
N GLU A 125 8.76 5.75 5.27
CA GLU A 125 8.86 6.86 4.34
C GLU A 125 10.12 6.78 3.47
N GLU A 126 11.26 6.40 4.05
CA GLU A 126 12.51 6.19 3.32
C GLU A 126 12.39 5.03 2.33
N ILE A 127 11.79 3.91 2.74
CA ILE A 127 11.52 2.76 1.86
C ILE A 127 10.66 3.20 0.67
N ILE A 128 9.56 3.94 0.89
CA ILE A 128 8.69 4.45 -0.17
C ILE A 128 9.48 5.30 -1.17
N LYS A 129 10.28 6.25 -0.67
CA LYS A 129 11.06 7.17 -1.52
C LYS A 129 12.05 6.42 -2.41
N ASN A 130 12.78 5.47 -1.84
CA ASN A 130 13.77 4.71 -2.58
C ASN A 130 13.12 3.85 -3.69
N ILE A 131 12.03 3.15 -3.37
CA ILE A 131 11.30 2.33 -4.34
C ILE A 131 10.72 3.20 -5.46
N GLN A 132 10.11 4.34 -5.11
CA GLN A 132 9.55 5.24 -6.11
C GLN A 132 10.62 5.93 -6.96
N SER A 133 11.80 6.20 -6.41
CA SER A 133 12.94 6.75 -7.16
C SER A 133 13.51 5.74 -8.15
N ALA A 134 13.36 4.44 -7.88
CA ALA A 134 13.69 3.36 -8.81
C ALA A 134 12.60 3.15 -9.90
N GLY A 135 11.54 3.95 -9.92
CA GLY A 135 10.50 3.90 -10.93
C GLY A 135 9.39 2.86 -10.65
N ALA A 136 9.33 2.27 -9.46
CA ALA A 136 8.33 1.29 -9.11
C ALA A 136 7.12 1.90 -8.39
N MET A 137 5.95 1.27 -8.54
CA MET A 137 4.79 1.52 -7.68
C MET A 137 5.03 0.98 -6.27
N VAL A 138 4.39 1.60 -5.27
CA VAL A 138 4.42 1.13 -3.88
C VAL A 138 3.01 0.87 -3.38
N ALA A 139 2.84 -0.24 -2.68
CA ALA A 139 1.64 -0.56 -1.92
C ALA A 139 2.02 -0.82 -0.46
N ILE A 140 1.40 -0.11 0.49
CA ILE A 140 1.64 -0.26 1.92
C ILE A 140 0.47 -0.99 2.56
N THR A 141 0.75 -2.02 3.34
CA THR A 141 -0.27 -2.78 4.04
C THR A 141 -0.66 -2.12 5.37
N ASP A 142 -1.93 -2.16 5.69
CA ASP A 142 -2.44 -1.84 7.02
C ASP A 142 -2.30 -3.06 7.93
N ILE A 143 -1.25 -3.03 8.74
CA ILE A 143 -0.92 -4.11 9.69
C ILE A 143 -1.72 -4.04 10.99
N SER A 144 -2.60 -3.05 11.16
CA SER A 144 -3.39 -2.92 12.38
C SER A 144 -4.43 -4.03 12.50
N ALA A 145 -4.56 -4.57 13.71
CA ALA A 145 -5.64 -5.47 14.08
C ALA A 145 -6.69 -4.65 14.86
N ASP A 146 -7.72 -4.19 14.17
CA ASP A 146 -8.81 -3.36 14.70
C ASP A 146 -8.31 -2.09 15.44
N ILE A 147 -8.44 -2.03 16.78
CA ILE A 147 -7.99 -0.88 17.58
C ILE A 147 -6.49 -0.94 17.86
N ILE A 148 -5.93 -2.16 17.93
CA ILE A 148 -4.50 -2.34 18.16
C ILE A 148 -3.73 -1.81 16.96
N MET A 149 -2.69 -1.02 17.23
CA MET A 149 -1.86 -0.39 16.20
C MET A 149 -2.61 0.60 15.29
N SER A 150 -3.71 1.21 15.75
CA SER A 150 -4.45 2.23 14.97
C SER A 150 -3.61 3.45 14.61
N SER A 151 -2.56 3.78 15.40
CA SER A 151 -1.56 4.80 15.08
C SER A 151 -0.77 4.45 13.82
N TYR A 152 -0.36 3.19 13.64
CA TYR A 152 0.30 2.71 12.42
C TYR A 152 -0.60 2.86 11.20
N ARG A 153 -1.88 2.46 11.29
CA ARG A 153 -2.87 2.68 10.22
C ARG A 153 -2.93 4.15 9.81
N LYS A 154 -3.02 5.06 10.79
CA LYS A 154 -3.11 6.50 10.54
C LYS A 154 -1.87 7.00 9.81
N GLU A 155 -0.68 6.64 10.29
CA GLU A 155 0.59 7.06 9.70
C GLU A 155 0.81 6.47 8.30
N PHE A 156 0.58 5.18 8.12
CA PHE A 156 0.75 4.53 6.81
C PHE A 156 -0.24 5.07 5.78
N LYS A 157 -1.49 5.34 6.19
CA LYS A 157 -2.46 6.01 5.33
C LYS A 157 -2.03 7.43 4.96
N ARG A 158 -1.41 8.17 5.91
CA ARG A 158 -0.84 9.51 5.68
C ARG A 158 0.31 9.44 4.68
N LEU A 159 1.23 8.49 4.83
CA LEU A 159 2.34 8.27 3.90
C LEU A 159 1.84 7.90 2.50
N CYS A 160 0.92 6.95 2.39
CA CYS A 160 0.30 6.61 1.11
C CYS A 160 -0.34 7.84 0.44
N LYS A 161 -1.00 8.69 1.25
CA LYS A 161 -1.55 9.96 0.75
C LYS A 161 -0.46 10.94 0.31
N LYS A 162 0.65 11.04 1.01
CA LYS A 162 1.76 11.97 0.73
C LYS A 162 2.53 11.59 -0.54
N TYR A 163 2.69 10.30 -0.77
CA TYR A 163 3.54 9.74 -1.83
C TYR A 163 2.78 9.12 -3.00
N ASP A 164 1.47 9.30 -3.10
CA ASP A 164 0.63 8.67 -4.12
C ASP A 164 0.84 7.16 -4.22
N ALA A 165 1.01 6.50 -3.04
CA ALA A 165 1.14 5.06 -2.93
C ALA A 165 -0.23 4.39 -2.71
N ILE A 166 -0.31 3.10 -3.04
CA ILE A 166 -1.49 2.28 -2.82
C ILE A 166 -1.58 1.96 -1.33
N PHE A 167 -2.73 2.15 -0.72
CA PHE A 167 -3.00 1.70 0.65
C PHE A 167 -3.82 0.41 0.61
N ILE A 168 -3.32 -0.65 1.24
CA ILE A 168 -4.00 -1.95 1.38
C ILE A 168 -4.62 -2.01 2.77
N PRO A 169 -5.94 -1.80 2.91
CA PRO A 169 -6.57 -1.71 4.22
C PRO A 169 -6.77 -3.09 4.87
N SER A 170 -6.79 -3.10 6.21
CA SER A 170 -7.33 -4.19 7.03
C SER A 170 -6.74 -5.56 6.75
N LEU A 171 -5.40 -5.64 6.62
CA LEU A 171 -4.71 -6.88 6.24
C LEU A 171 -5.09 -8.05 7.16
N PHE A 172 -5.16 -7.83 8.48
CA PHE A 172 -5.40 -8.86 9.49
C PHE A 172 -6.82 -8.92 10.03
N SER A 173 -7.75 -8.07 9.56
CA SER A 173 -9.12 -8.02 10.08
C SER A 173 -9.80 -9.40 10.06
N GLY A 174 -10.32 -9.85 11.21
CA GLY A 174 -10.96 -11.15 11.36
C GLY A 174 -10.03 -12.37 11.26
N ILE A 175 -8.72 -12.20 11.05
CA ILE A 175 -7.75 -13.30 11.00
C ILE A 175 -7.20 -13.55 12.40
N LEU A 176 -6.62 -12.53 13.03
CA LEU A 176 -5.95 -12.70 14.34
C LEU A 176 -6.92 -13.00 15.49
N THR A 177 -8.19 -12.70 15.32
CA THR A 177 -9.25 -13.03 16.29
C THR A 177 -9.89 -14.42 16.06
N ASN A 178 -9.61 -15.08 14.93
CA ASN A 178 -10.15 -16.39 14.58
C ASN A 178 -9.08 -17.49 14.71
N PRO A 179 -9.18 -18.40 15.71
CA PRO A 179 -8.21 -19.47 15.89
C PRO A 179 -8.04 -20.40 14.68
N SER A 180 -9.08 -20.59 13.84
CA SER A 180 -9.01 -21.46 12.66
C SER A 180 -8.18 -20.86 11.50
N LEU A 181 -7.80 -19.58 11.59
CA LEU A 181 -7.03 -18.87 10.57
C LEU A 181 -5.60 -18.57 11.02
N LYS A 182 -5.17 -19.11 12.16
CA LYS A 182 -3.85 -18.84 12.75
C LYS A 182 -3.07 -20.12 12.98
N SER A 183 -1.73 -19.98 12.95
CA SER A 183 -0.79 -20.99 13.39
C SER A 183 -0.35 -20.80 14.85
N ASP A 184 -0.27 -19.53 15.29
CA ASP A 184 0.08 -19.13 16.65
C ASP A 184 -0.64 -17.84 17.09
N ALA A 185 -0.14 -17.13 18.10
CA ALA A 185 -0.77 -15.89 18.60
C ALA A 185 -0.75 -14.74 17.57
N PHE A 186 0.23 -14.70 16.67
CA PHE A 186 0.53 -13.56 15.81
C PHE A 186 0.46 -13.88 14.31
N HIS A 187 0.66 -15.15 13.92
CA HIS A 187 0.82 -15.52 12.53
C HIS A 187 -0.42 -16.24 11.98
N PRO A 188 -0.82 -15.90 10.75
CA PRO A 188 -1.83 -16.66 10.01
C PRO A 188 -1.35 -18.10 9.71
N ASN A 189 -2.29 -19.01 9.48
CA ASN A 189 -2.05 -20.28 8.81
C ASN A 189 -2.33 -20.15 7.29
N GLY A 190 -2.25 -21.23 6.52
CA GLY A 190 -2.46 -21.21 5.07
C GLY A 190 -3.78 -20.57 4.65
N GLU A 191 -4.90 -20.84 5.35
CA GLU A 191 -6.19 -20.21 5.05
C GLU A 191 -6.19 -18.71 5.39
N GLY A 192 -5.54 -18.31 6.49
CA GLY A 192 -5.33 -16.90 6.83
C GLY A 192 -4.51 -16.17 5.77
N TYR A 193 -3.43 -16.77 5.27
CA TYR A 193 -2.60 -16.22 4.19
C TYR A 193 -3.34 -16.11 2.87
N LYS A 194 -4.23 -17.04 2.56
CA LYS A 194 -5.09 -16.96 1.38
C LYS A 194 -6.03 -15.74 1.43
N ILE A 195 -6.59 -15.43 2.61
CA ILE A 195 -7.40 -14.22 2.82
C ILE A 195 -6.54 -12.97 2.63
N ILE A 196 -5.32 -12.95 3.17
CA ILE A 196 -4.36 -11.85 2.99
C ILE A 196 -4.07 -11.63 1.50
N ALA A 197 -3.73 -12.69 0.76
CA ALA A 197 -3.49 -12.61 -0.68
C ALA A 197 -4.69 -12.03 -1.45
N GLN A 198 -5.92 -12.43 -1.10
CA GLN A 198 -7.15 -11.89 -1.70
C GLN A 198 -7.32 -10.39 -1.42
N ARG A 199 -7.01 -9.92 -0.21
CA ARG A 199 -7.09 -8.50 0.16
C ARG A 199 -6.09 -7.67 -0.62
N ILE A 200 -4.84 -8.15 -0.69
CA ILE A 200 -3.78 -7.53 -1.49
C ILE A 200 -4.20 -7.48 -2.95
N TYR A 201 -4.61 -8.60 -3.53
CA TYR A 201 -5.04 -8.67 -4.92
C TYR A 201 -6.15 -7.67 -5.24
N ARG A 202 -7.20 -7.59 -4.43
CA ARG A 202 -8.30 -6.62 -4.63
C ARG A 202 -7.81 -5.17 -4.63
N ALA A 203 -6.82 -4.85 -3.79
CA ALA A 203 -6.29 -3.49 -3.69
C ALA A 203 -5.40 -3.12 -4.88
N ILE A 204 -4.57 -4.05 -5.38
CA ILE A 204 -3.59 -3.76 -6.44
C ILE A 204 -4.14 -4.01 -7.85
N ASN A 205 -5.08 -4.94 -8.05
CA ASN A 205 -5.58 -5.35 -9.36
C ASN A 205 -6.04 -4.17 -10.26
N PRO A 206 -6.74 -3.14 -9.76
CA PRO A 206 -7.13 -2.00 -10.61
C PRO A 206 -5.94 -1.26 -11.24
N TYR A 207 -4.76 -1.33 -10.63
CA TYR A 207 -3.53 -0.70 -11.10
C TYR A 207 -2.74 -1.62 -12.03
N LEU A 208 -2.75 -2.93 -11.75
CA LEU A 208 -2.15 -3.94 -12.65
C LEU A 208 -2.82 -3.93 -14.03
N GLN A 209 -4.15 -3.81 -14.07
CA GLN A 209 -4.92 -3.78 -15.32
C GLN A 209 -4.66 -2.53 -16.18
N LYS A 210 -4.20 -1.43 -15.58
CA LYS A 210 -3.84 -0.20 -16.30
C LYS A 210 -2.49 -0.30 -16.99
N ASN A 211 -1.63 -1.19 -16.52
CA ASN A 211 -0.31 -1.38 -17.10
C ASN A 211 -0.33 -2.56 -18.09
N ALA A 212 0.15 -2.31 -19.32
CA ALA A 212 0.14 -3.29 -20.41
C ALA A 212 1.08 -4.50 -20.19
N LEU A 213 1.89 -4.51 -19.14
CA LEU A 213 2.85 -5.59 -18.84
C LEU A 213 2.18 -6.89 -18.36
N LEU A 214 0.91 -6.85 -17.94
CA LEU A 214 0.14 -8.01 -17.47
C LEU A 214 -1.05 -8.35 -18.38
N ARG A 215 -1.00 -7.92 -19.65
CA ARG A 215 -1.97 -8.29 -20.69
C ARG A 215 -1.50 -9.46 -21.51
#